data_80b564edde842c46c390a6d174fe8cc6
#
_entry.id   80b564edde842c46c390a6d174fe8cc6
#
_cell.length_a   1.000
_cell.length_b   1.000
_cell.length_c   1.000
_cell.angle_alpha   90.00
_cell.angle_beta   90.00
_cell.angle_gamma   90.00
#
_symmetry.space_group_name_H-M   'P 1'
#
loop_
_entity.id
_entity.type
_entity.pdbx_description
1 polymer ?
#
loop_
_entity_poly.entity_id
_entity_poly.type
_entity_poly.pdbx_seq_one_letter_code
_entity_poly.pdbx_strand_id
1 'polypeptide(L)'
;MEQKKVTLKEIAEKTGVSMATVHRAIYGKGGLSEETRKKIMDEVERSNYQLDEAASVLKRSARTVYVVLPKAQDEERFYFKDVWRGIRKEAQRLEPFKIYFKYIESEYPMSQISRELERVYDEDLDEMDGLITVGDSEESCIWINRFAKRGVYAVIVSSYSIMDDPHVSTIKVNHKCCGRLAADFMKYGLRGKQGKILVFCGNNSIYSNNIYADAFETEMKKLGHEICRVEGFGRSEISEKAGRYLDQGDIDGVFICNARNTYSVCRILEDRNTDKDVLVVGTDLYQELGRFFENGILDAVICQYQWEQGEVAVQKMQDYLSRGIRDQEDEVISPVLLLKSNYACFLKEE
;
A
#
# COMPACT_ATOMS: atom_id res chain seq x y z
N MET A 1 -24.35 -35.63 -6.06
CA MET A 1 -23.28 -36.49 -6.67
C MET A 1 -21.98 -35.74 -6.40
N GLU A 2 -21.14 -36.23 -5.49
CA GLU A 2 -19.80 -35.68 -5.25
C GLU A 2 -19.00 -35.85 -6.55
N GLN A 3 -18.58 -34.74 -7.14
CA GLN A 3 -17.63 -34.77 -8.27
C GLN A 3 -16.28 -35.28 -7.71
N LYS A 4 -15.85 -36.44 -8.22
CA LYS A 4 -14.55 -37.02 -7.88
C LYS A 4 -13.45 -35.99 -8.21
N LYS A 5 -12.76 -35.48 -7.18
CA LYS A 5 -11.64 -34.55 -7.36
C LYS A 5 -10.53 -35.22 -8.15
N VAL A 6 -10.12 -34.59 -9.25
CA VAL A 6 -8.98 -35.04 -10.06
C VAL A 6 -7.69 -34.93 -9.23
N THR A 7 -6.79 -35.88 -9.37
CA THR A 7 -5.55 -35.97 -8.60
C THR A 7 -4.32 -35.63 -9.47
N LEU A 8 -3.21 -35.23 -8.86
CA LEU A 8 -1.92 -35.06 -9.54
C LEU A 8 -1.49 -36.32 -10.31
N LYS A 9 -1.83 -37.49 -9.79
CA LYS A 9 -1.52 -38.78 -10.41
C LYS A 9 -2.29 -38.93 -11.74
N GLU A 10 -3.56 -38.58 -11.75
CA GLU A 10 -4.38 -38.63 -12.97
C GLU A 10 -3.90 -37.64 -14.05
N ILE A 11 -3.44 -36.47 -13.65
CA ILE A 11 -2.81 -35.50 -14.57
C ILE A 11 -1.49 -36.07 -15.13
N ALA A 12 -0.66 -36.66 -14.28
CA ALA A 12 0.60 -37.28 -14.68
C ALA A 12 0.38 -38.42 -15.70
N GLU A 13 -0.61 -39.27 -15.46
CA GLU A 13 -1.03 -40.36 -16.36
C GLU A 13 -1.52 -39.82 -17.71
N LYS A 14 -2.37 -38.80 -17.71
CA LYS A 14 -2.92 -38.20 -18.93
C LYS A 14 -1.87 -37.44 -19.76
N THR A 15 -0.92 -36.80 -19.10
CA THR A 15 0.13 -36.04 -19.78
C THR A 15 1.36 -36.87 -20.12
N GLY A 16 1.45 -38.12 -19.60
CA GLY A 16 2.57 -39.02 -19.86
C GLY A 16 3.88 -38.60 -19.20
N VAL A 17 3.80 -37.85 -18.11
CA VAL A 17 4.98 -37.38 -17.35
C VAL A 17 4.93 -37.85 -15.89
N SER A 18 6.04 -37.72 -15.18
CA SER A 18 6.06 -38.07 -13.75
C SER A 18 5.26 -37.07 -12.91
N MET A 19 4.74 -37.50 -11.75
CA MET A 19 4.10 -36.61 -10.78
C MET A 19 5.03 -35.46 -10.36
N ALA A 20 6.33 -35.71 -10.26
CA ALA A 20 7.31 -34.68 -9.97
C ALA A 20 7.39 -33.62 -11.08
N THR A 21 7.23 -34.04 -12.34
CA THR A 21 7.18 -33.14 -13.51
C THR A 21 5.89 -32.30 -13.50
N VAL A 22 4.74 -32.91 -13.22
CA VAL A 22 3.47 -32.18 -13.06
C VAL A 22 3.58 -31.16 -11.93
N HIS A 23 4.12 -31.56 -10.80
CA HIS A 23 4.35 -30.67 -9.66
C HIS A 23 5.25 -29.48 -10.03
N ARG A 24 6.36 -29.72 -10.78
CA ARG A 24 7.23 -28.62 -11.26
C ARG A 24 6.51 -27.65 -12.18
N ALA A 25 5.62 -28.16 -13.06
CA ALA A 25 4.86 -27.31 -13.96
C ALA A 25 3.87 -26.43 -13.21
N ILE A 26 3.08 -27.01 -12.30
CA ILE A 26 2.05 -26.31 -11.52
C ILE A 26 2.68 -25.26 -10.58
N TYR A 27 3.83 -25.57 -9.99
CA TYR A 27 4.52 -24.70 -9.03
C TYR A 27 5.60 -23.81 -9.65
N GLY A 28 5.62 -23.64 -10.97
CA GLY A 28 6.53 -22.70 -11.64
C GLY A 28 8.01 -23.05 -11.54
N LYS A 29 8.36 -24.25 -11.05
CA LYS A 29 9.77 -24.64 -10.87
C LYS A 29 10.47 -24.87 -12.20
N GLY A 30 11.73 -24.46 -12.29
CA GLY A 30 12.56 -24.61 -13.48
C GLY A 30 12.85 -26.07 -13.86
N GLY A 31 13.49 -26.28 -15.05
CA GLY A 31 13.90 -27.59 -15.53
C GLY A 31 12.84 -28.32 -16.35
N LEU A 32 11.88 -27.62 -16.91
CA LEU A 32 10.89 -28.11 -17.87
C LEU A 32 10.98 -27.32 -19.17
N SER A 33 10.77 -28.02 -20.31
CA SER A 33 10.56 -27.33 -21.59
C SER A 33 9.21 -26.59 -21.58
N GLU A 34 9.12 -25.48 -22.30
CA GLU A 34 7.87 -24.72 -22.45
C GLU A 34 6.74 -25.58 -23.02
N GLU A 35 7.06 -26.48 -23.96
CA GLU A 35 6.10 -27.40 -24.53
C GLU A 35 5.52 -28.36 -23.48
N THR A 36 6.38 -28.93 -22.62
CA THR A 36 5.96 -29.80 -21.53
C THR A 36 5.16 -29.05 -20.49
N ARG A 37 5.56 -27.83 -20.15
CA ARG A 37 4.83 -26.96 -19.23
C ARG A 37 3.43 -26.68 -19.76
N LYS A 38 3.35 -26.23 -21.01
CA LYS A 38 2.07 -25.92 -21.66
C LYS A 38 1.13 -27.13 -21.68
N LYS A 39 1.63 -28.30 -22.11
CA LYS A 39 0.86 -29.55 -22.13
C LYS A 39 0.24 -29.89 -20.76
N ILE A 40 1.00 -29.70 -19.70
CA ILE A 40 0.54 -29.98 -18.33
C ILE A 40 -0.50 -28.95 -17.91
N MET A 41 -0.24 -27.66 -18.14
CA MET A 41 -1.17 -26.59 -17.75
C MET A 41 -2.51 -26.65 -18.49
N ASP A 42 -2.49 -27.00 -19.79
CA ASP A 42 -3.70 -27.24 -20.60
C ASP A 42 -4.54 -28.40 -20.01
N GLU A 43 -3.90 -29.48 -19.50
CA GLU A 43 -4.60 -30.59 -18.86
C GLU A 43 -5.11 -30.21 -17.46
N VAL A 44 -4.37 -29.42 -16.70
CA VAL A 44 -4.80 -28.88 -15.39
C VAL A 44 -6.07 -28.06 -15.56
N GLU A 45 -6.11 -27.16 -16.55
CA GLU A 45 -7.27 -26.32 -16.85
C GLU A 45 -8.46 -27.17 -17.34
N ARG A 46 -8.22 -28.07 -18.30
CA ARG A 46 -9.26 -28.94 -18.86
C ARG A 46 -9.90 -29.87 -17.83
N SER A 47 -9.11 -30.35 -16.88
CA SER A 47 -9.59 -31.25 -15.82
C SER A 47 -10.20 -30.53 -14.62
N ASN A 48 -10.23 -29.18 -14.65
CA ASN A 48 -10.62 -28.36 -13.50
C ASN A 48 -9.94 -28.80 -12.19
N TYR A 49 -8.64 -29.14 -12.31
CA TYR A 49 -7.87 -29.59 -11.17
C TYR A 49 -7.72 -28.48 -10.16
N GLN A 50 -8.26 -28.69 -8.98
CA GLN A 50 -8.00 -27.83 -7.84
C GLN A 50 -6.90 -28.46 -7.00
N LEU A 51 -5.84 -27.69 -6.75
CA LEU A 51 -4.79 -28.08 -5.80
C LEU A 51 -5.46 -28.51 -4.49
N ASP A 52 -5.16 -29.74 -4.06
CA ASP A 52 -5.51 -30.14 -2.71
C ASP A 52 -4.49 -29.51 -1.75
N GLU A 53 -4.71 -28.23 -1.47
CA GLU A 53 -3.86 -27.45 -0.58
C GLU A 53 -3.78 -28.13 0.81
N ALA A 54 -4.87 -28.73 1.28
CA ALA A 54 -4.93 -29.41 2.56
C ALA A 54 -3.98 -30.62 2.64
N ALA A 55 -3.90 -31.45 1.60
CA ALA A 55 -2.96 -32.57 1.56
C ALA A 55 -1.49 -32.14 1.47
N SER A 56 -1.25 -31.00 0.83
CA SER A 56 0.08 -30.36 0.74
C SER A 56 0.55 -29.81 2.10
N VAL A 57 -0.36 -29.24 2.88
CA VAL A 57 -0.09 -28.62 4.19
C VAL A 57 0.39 -29.65 5.23
N LEU A 58 -0.14 -30.88 5.19
CA LEU A 58 0.24 -31.93 6.17
C LEU A 58 1.75 -32.24 6.15
N LYS A 59 2.42 -32.07 5.00
CA LYS A 59 3.85 -32.37 4.81
C LYS A 59 4.76 -31.15 4.91
N ARG A 60 4.20 -29.94 5.06
CA ARG A 60 5.01 -28.71 5.15
C ARG A 60 5.42 -28.40 6.58
N SER A 61 6.64 -27.90 6.75
CA SER A 61 7.05 -27.20 7.97
C SER A 61 6.24 -25.93 8.14
N ALA A 62 6.05 -25.50 9.38
CA ALA A 62 5.50 -24.18 9.67
C ALA A 62 6.36 -23.08 9.03
N ARG A 63 5.72 -21.98 8.62
CA ARG A 63 6.37 -20.81 8.05
C ARG A 63 6.01 -19.58 8.87
N THR A 64 6.97 -18.72 9.12
CA THR A 64 6.78 -17.50 9.91
C THR A 64 7.06 -16.27 9.07
N VAL A 65 6.05 -15.40 8.97
CA VAL A 65 6.14 -14.11 8.31
C VAL A 65 6.20 -13.02 9.36
N TYR A 66 7.21 -12.18 9.28
CA TYR A 66 7.33 -11.01 10.13
C TYR A 66 6.68 -9.81 9.46
N VAL A 67 5.82 -9.12 10.19
CA VAL A 67 5.16 -7.90 9.75
C VAL A 67 5.70 -6.76 10.61
N VAL A 68 6.51 -5.90 10.01
CA VAL A 68 7.19 -4.79 10.70
C VAL A 68 6.66 -3.49 10.11
N LEU A 69 5.70 -2.87 10.78
CA LEU A 69 5.05 -1.64 10.33
C LEU A 69 4.91 -0.64 11.48
N PRO A 70 4.74 0.65 11.17
CA PRO A 70 4.42 1.65 12.18
C PRO A 70 3.16 1.26 12.96
N LYS A 71 3.20 1.51 14.27
CA LYS A 71 2.05 1.34 15.14
C LYS A 71 0.94 2.30 14.74
N ALA A 72 -0.29 1.80 14.70
CA ALA A 72 -1.47 2.58 14.34
C ALA A 72 -1.93 3.45 15.54
N GLN A 73 -1.09 4.38 15.97
CA GLN A 73 -1.36 5.33 17.06
C GLN A 73 -1.17 6.77 16.58
N ASP A 74 -1.65 7.73 17.35
CA ASP A 74 -1.58 9.15 17.06
C ASP A 74 -1.98 9.46 15.60
N GLU A 75 -1.16 10.15 14.85
CA GLU A 75 -1.41 10.50 13.46
C GLU A 75 -1.08 9.37 12.47
N GLU A 76 -0.28 8.38 12.85
CA GLU A 76 0.02 7.20 12.03
C GLU A 76 -1.23 6.31 11.84
N ARG A 77 -2.19 6.35 12.79
CA ARG A 77 -3.44 5.58 12.71
C ARG A 77 -4.26 5.90 11.46
N PHE A 78 -4.19 7.11 10.96
CA PHE A 78 -4.96 7.56 9.80
C PHE A 78 -4.61 6.81 8.50
N TYR A 79 -3.43 6.17 8.46
CA TYR A 79 -3.02 5.34 7.35
C TYR A 79 -2.88 3.87 7.76
N PHE A 80 -2.09 3.61 8.80
CA PHE A 80 -1.69 2.23 9.13
C PHE A 80 -2.77 1.41 9.82
N LYS A 81 -3.81 2.01 10.41
CA LYS A 81 -4.94 1.25 10.99
C LYS A 81 -5.54 0.29 9.96
N ASP A 82 -5.83 0.79 8.77
CA ASP A 82 -6.46 -0.01 7.72
C ASP A 82 -5.48 -0.97 7.04
N VAL A 83 -4.22 -0.60 6.85
CA VAL A 83 -3.18 -1.55 6.40
C VAL A 83 -3.07 -2.73 7.36
N TRP A 84 -2.94 -2.48 8.66
CA TRP A 84 -2.90 -3.51 9.69
C TRP A 84 -4.15 -4.41 9.69
N ARG A 85 -5.32 -3.82 9.53
CA ARG A 85 -6.59 -4.58 9.50
C ARG A 85 -6.66 -5.49 8.28
N GLY A 86 -6.26 -5.00 7.10
CA GLY A 86 -6.18 -5.80 5.88
C GLY A 86 -5.23 -6.98 6.04
N ILE A 87 -4.03 -6.74 6.58
CA ILE A 87 -3.04 -7.79 6.85
C ILE A 87 -3.60 -8.83 7.84
N ARG A 88 -4.12 -8.40 8.99
CA ARG A 88 -4.59 -9.33 10.05
C ARG A 88 -5.76 -10.17 9.58
N LYS A 89 -6.70 -9.57 8.85
CA LYS A 89 -7.86 -10.30 8.29
C LYS A 89 -7.41 -11.41 7.34
N GLU A 90 -6.53 -11.08 6.40
CA GLU A 90 -6.08 -12.05 5.40
C GLU A 90 -5.13 -13.09 6.01
N ALA A 91 -4.27 -12.69 6.95
CA ALA A 91 -3.37 -13.59 7.67
C ALA A 91 -4.10 -14.70 8.44
N GLN A 92 -5.24 -14.39 9.08
CA GLN A 92 -6.05 -15.40 9.78
C GLN A 92 -6.49 -16.55 8.87
N ARG A 93 -6.70 -16.27 7.58
CA ARG A 93 -7.07 -17.28 6.58
C ARG A 93 -5.94 -18.26 6.26
N LEU A 94 -4.69 -17.90 6.64
CA LEU A 94 -3.50 -18.69 6.34
C LEU A 94 -3.03 -19.61 7.48
N GLU A 95 -3.55 -19.46 8.68
CA GLU A 95 -3.23 -20.33 9.82
C GLU A 95 -3.46 -21.83 9.52
N PRO A 96 -4.58 -22.24 8.87
CA PRO A 96 -4.78 -23.63 8.47
C PRO A 96 -3.70 -24.16 7.51
N PHE A 97 -2.98 -23.27 6.82
CA PHE A 97 -1.90 -23.59 5.89
C PHE A 97 -0.52 -23.60 6.56
N LYS A 98 -0.46 -23.50 7.89
CA LYS A 98 0.76 -23.43 8.70
C LYS A 98 1.64 -22.22 8.35
N ILE A 99 1.04 -21.13 7.95
CA ILE A 99 1.69 -19.83 7.74
C ILE A 99 1.24 -18.94 8.89
N TYR A 100 2.19 -18.55 9.72
CA TYR A 100 1.96 -17.75 10.92
C TYR A 100 2.57 -16.37 10.76
N PHE A 101 1.96 -15.38 11.40
CA PHE A 101 2.40 -13.99 11.31
C PHE A 101 2.83 -13.49 12.69
N LYS A 102 4.06 -12.98 12.77
CA LYS A 102 4.60 -12.27 13.94
C LYS A 102 4.50 -10.78 13.69
N TYR A 103 3.70 -10.09 14.49
CA TYR A 103 3.43 -8.66 14.32
C TYR A 103 4.35 -7.84 15.20
N ILE A 104 5.08 -6.92 14.59
CA ILE A 104 5.97 -5.96 15.25
C ILE A 104 5.48 -4.57 14.90
N GLU A 105 4.82 -3.94 15.86
CA GLU A 105 4.33 -2.59 15.76
C GLU A 105 5.45 -1.64 16.19
N SER A 106 6.08 -0.94 15.22
CA SER A 106 7.14 0.01 15.52
C SER A 106 6.58 1.22 16.25
N GLU A 107 7.18 1.58 17.38
CA GLU A 107 6.88 2.82 18.10
C GLU A 107 7.51 4.05 17.40
N TYR A 108 8.35 3.83 16.40
CA TYR A 108 8.96 4.88 15.62
C TYR A 108 8.05 5.28 14.46
N PRO A 109 8.09 6.57 14.04
CA PRO A 109 7.40 6.99 12.83
C PRO A 109 7.95 6.26 11.59
N MET A 110 7.19 6.27 10.51
CA MET A 110 7.54 5.56 9.27
C MET A 110 8.97 5.84 8.80
N SER A 111 9.43 7.08 8.90
CA SER A 111 10.80 7.50 8.53
C SER A 111 11.91 6.88 9.40
N GLN A 112 11.58 6.17 10.46
CA GLN A 112 12.53 5.53 11.38
C GLN A 112 12.30 4.01 11.52
N ILE A 113 11.48 3.41 10.68
CA ILE A 113 11.22 1.96 10.67
C ILE A 113 12.51 1.13 10.52
N SER A 114 13.57 1.71 9.95
CA SER A 114 14.90 1.12 9.81
C SER A 114 15.46 0.56 11.11
N ARG A 115 15.15 1.19 12.25
CA ARG A 115 15.62 0.73 13.58
C ARG A 115 14.99 -0.60 13.99
N GLU A 116 13.71 -0.79 13.70
CA GLU A 116 13.05 -2.07 13.96
C GLU A 116 13.52 -3.15 12.98
N LEU A 117 13.75 -2.78 11.72
CA LEU A 117 14.30 -3.71 10.73
C LEU A 117 15.70 -4.19 11.11
N GLU A 118 16.56 -3.28 11.62
CA GLU A 118 17.89 -3.62 12.15
C GLU A 118 17.78 -4.65 13.29
N ARG A 119 16.94 -4.35 14.28
CA ARG A 119 16.73 -5.25 15.44
C ARG A 119 16.26 -6.62 15.00
N VAL A 120 15.25 -6.68 14.12
CA VAL A 120 14.70 -7.95 13.61
C VAL A 120 15.74 -8.73 12.80
N TYR A 121 16.58 -8.04 12.04
CA TYR A 121 17.65 -8.69 11.29
C TYR A 121 18.68 -9.34 12.20
N ASP A 122 19.05 -8.66 13.29
CA ASP A 122 20.09 -9.15 14.21
C ASP A 122 19.57 -10.25 15.14
N GLU A 123 18.29 -10.18 15.55
CA GLU A 123 17.74 -11.08 16.59
C GLU A 123 16.93 -12.25 16.02
N ASP A 124 16.20 -12.06 14.94
CA ASP A 124 15.14 -12.98 14.52
C ASP A 124 15.35 -13.56 13.08
N LEU A 125 16.42 -13.20 12.36
CA LEU A 125 16.61 -13.56 10.96
C LEU A 125 16.45 -15.06 10.64
N ASP A 126 16.97 -15.91 11.50
CA ASP A 126 16.96 -17.37 11.29
C ASP A 126 15.56 -18.01 11.49
N GLU A 127 14.63 -17.28 12.09
CA GLU A 127 13.23 -17.72 12.29
C GLU A 127 12.29 -17.25 11.18
N MET A 128 12.78 -16.43 10.25
CA MET A 128 11.96 -15.76 9.24
C MET A 128 11.90 -16.54 7.93
N ASP A 129 10.69 -16.68 7.40
CA ASP A 129 10.45 -17.16 6.03
C ASP A 129 10.02 -16.03 5.09
N GLY A 130 9.58 -14.88 5.63
CA GLY A 130 9.16 -13.72 4.86
C GLY A 130 9.02 -12.46 5.71
N LEU A 131 9.03 -11.32 5.04
CA LEU A 131 8.93 -9.99 5.64
C LEU A 131 7.86 -9.17 4.93
N ILE A 132 6.95 -8.54 5.68
CA ILE A 132 6.07 -7.48 5.19
C ILE A 132 6.45 -6.19 5.91
N THR A 133 6.79 -5.14 5.18
CA THR A 133 7.25 -3.88 5.77
C THR A 133 6.98 -2.67 4.87
N VAL A 134 7.44 -1.50 5.26
CA VAL A 134 7.48 -0.26 4.46
C VAL A 134 8.92 0.10 4.12
N GLY A 135 9.12 0.76 2.98
CA GLY A 135 10.44 1.13 2.48
C GLY A 135 10.45 2.52 1.84
N ASP A 136 10.05 3.55 2.60
CA ASP A 136 9.90 4.91 2.08
C ASP A 136 11.09 5.84 2.48
N SER A 137 12.17 5.25 2.98
CA SER A 137 13.44 5.93 3.25
C SER A 137 14.62 5.11 2.75
N GLU A 138 15.75 5.77 2.49
CA GLU A 138 16.98 5.10 2.05
C GLU A 138 17.47 4.08 3.09
N GLU A 139 17.40 4.43 4.38
CA GLU A 139 17.83 3.55 5.47
C GLU A 139 16.99 2.27 5.57
N SER A 140 15.66 2.37 5.45
CA SER A 140 14.79 1.18 5.43
C SER A 140 15.07 0.30 4.22
N CYS A 141 15.32 0.89 3.04
CA CYS A 141 15.69 0.15 1.85
C CYS A 141 17.02 -0.60 1.99
N ILE A 142 18.01 -0.05 2.71
CA ILE A 142 19.27 -0.75 3.02
C ILE A 142 19.00 -2.03 3.80
N TRP A 143 18.16 -1.98 4.84
CA TRP A 143 17.84 -3.16 5.65
C TRP A 143 17.02 -4.18 4.85
N ILE A 144 16.03 -3.75 4.08
CA ILE A 144 15.26 -4.65 3.23
C ILE A 144 16.17 -5.39 2.23
N ASN A 145 17.14 -4.70 1.63
CA ASN A 145 18.15 -5.33 0.78
C ASN A 145 19.00 -6.36 1.51
N ARG A 146 19.31 -6.14 2.79
CA ARG A 146 20.05 -7.14 3.59
C ARG A 146 19.23 -8.41 3.80
N PHE A 147 17.94 -8.29 4.10
CA PHE A 147 17.00 -9.42 4.19
C PHE A 147 16.92 -10.18 2.85
N ALA A 148 16.74 -9.46 1.75
CA ALA A 148 16.68 -10.04 0.41
C ALA A 148 17.95 -10.84 0.04
N LYS A 149 19.13 -10.31 0.33
CA LYS A 149 20.43 -10.99 0.13
C LYS A 149 20.60 -12.26 0.97
N ARG A 150 19.87 -12.39 2.07
CA ARG A 150 19.82 -13.61 2.89
C ARG A 150 18.72 -14.57 2.41
N GLY A 151 18.02 -14.25 1.33
CA GLY A 151 16.98 -15.06 0.74
C GLY A 151 15.59 -14.92 1.38
N VAL A 152 15.41 -13.95 2.28
CA VAL A 152 14.10 -13.61 2.85
C VAL A 152 13.29 -12.85 1.79
N TYR A 153 12.12 -13.35 1.44
CA TYR A 153 11.22 -12.64 0.54
C TYR A 153 10.53 -11.49 1.27
N ALA A 154 10.67 -10.30 0.75
CA ALA A 154 10.11 -9.09 1.33
C ALA A 154 9.00 -8.52 0.46
N VAL A 155 7.85 -8.22 1.08
CA VAL A 155 6.76 -7.46 0.46
C VAL A 155 6.71 -6.09 1.09
N ILE A 156 6.90 -5.06 0.27
CA ILE A 156 6.88 -3.66 0.69
C ILE A 156 5.48 -3.10 0.42
N VAL A 157 4.85 -2.55 1.44
CA VAL A 157 3.55 -1.90 1.32
C VAL A 157 3.70 -0.37 1.35
N SER A 158 2.81 0.32 0.64
CA SER A 158 2.65 1.78 0.75
C SER A 158 3.86 2.61 0.33
N SER A 159 4.78 2.05 -0.45
CA SER A 159 6.05 2.68 -0.72
C SER A 159 6.32 2.83 -2.21
N TYR A 160 7.15 3.83 -2.52
CA TYR A 160 7.82 3.92 -3.80
C TYR A 160 9.22 3.33 -3.64
N SER A 161 9.34 2.01 -3.83
CA SER A 161 10.65 1.37 -3.82
C SER A 161 11.27 1.40 -5.21
N ILE A 162 12.56 1.74 -5.27
CA ILE A 162 13.42 1.64 -6.46
C ILE A 162 14.22 0.34 -6.45
N MET A 163 13.85 -0.62 -5.60
CA MET A 163 14.59 -1.86 -5.43
C MET A 163 14.26 -2.82 -6.56
N ASP A 164 15.30 -3.26 -7.26
CA ASP A 164 15.25 -4.28 -8.32
C ASP A 164 15.95 -5.55 -7.81
N ASP A 165 15.29 -6.25 -6.87
CA ASP A 165 15.77 -7.52 -6.33
C ASP A 165 14.67 -8.57 -6.47
N PRO A 166 14.95 -9.80 -6.98
CA PRO A 166 13.94 -10.83 -7.18
C PRO A 166 13.33 -11.36 -5.87
N HIS A 167 13.85 -10.99 -4.72
CA HIS A 167 13.29 -11.30 -3.41
C HIS A 167 12.46 -10.15 -2.83
N VAL A 168 12.24 -9.08 -3.58
CA VAL A 168 11.44 -7.93 -3.16
C VAL A 168 10.29 -7.74 -4.12
N SER A 169 9.08 -7.64 -3.59
CA SER A 169 7.89 -7.21 -4.31
C SER A 169 7.31 -5.97 -3.65
N THR A 170 6.83 -5.04 -4.44
CA THR A 170 6.28 -3.79 -3.92
C THR A 170 4.82 -3.62 -4.31
N ILE A 171 4.00 -3.25 -3.35
CA ILE A 171 2.63 -2.80 -3.60
C ILE A 171 2.70 -1.28 -3.70
N LYS A 172 2.63 -0.78 -4.92
CA LYS A 172 2.75 0.64 -5.24
C LYS A 172 1.39 1.27 -5.41
N VAL A 173 1.24 2.48 -4.93
CA VAL A 173 0.19 3.36 -5.39
C VAL A 173 0.73 4.22 -6.53
N ASN A 174 -0.09 4.51 -7.53
CA ASN A 174 0.30 5.44 -8.59
C ASN A 174 0.29 6.88 -8.06
N HIS A 175 1.35 7.23 -7.31
CA HIS A 175 1.47 8.54 -6.63
C HIS A 175 1.40 9.73 -7.61
N LYS A 176 1.94 9.58 -8.85
CA LYS A 176 1.78 10.62 -9.88
C LYS A 176 0.32 10.79 -10.28
N CYS A 177 -0.43 9.70 -10.37
CA CYS A 177 -1.86 9.75 -10.65
C CYS A 177 -2.61 10.46 -9.51
N CYS A 178 -2.23 10.24 -8.25
CA CYS A 178 -2.83 10.93 -7.11
C CYS A 178 -2.71 12.46 -7.24
N GLY A 179 -1.51 12.97 -7.47
CA GLY A 179 -1.29 14.40 -7.65
C GLY A 179 -2.04 14.98 -8.85
N ARG A 180 -2.08 14.26 -9.98
CA ARG A 180 -2.84 14.67 -11.18
C ARG A 180 -4.35 14.65 -10.92
N LEU A 181 -4.86 13.66 -10.19
CA LEU A 181 -6.29 13.56 -9.86
C LEU A 181 -6.75 14.77 -9.02
N ALA A 182 -5.93 15.17 -8.04
CA ALA A 182 -6.15 16.37 -7.25
C ALA A 182 -6.11 17.63 -8.12
N ALA A 183 -5.15 17.73 -9.04
CA ALA A 183 -5.04 18.86 -9.97
C ALA A 183 -6.22 18.93 -10.93
N ASP A 184 -6.67 17.80 -11.49
CA ASP A 184 -7.84 17.76 -12.36
C ASP A 184 -9.10 18.23 -11.63
N PHE A 185 -9.31 17.79 -10.38
CA PHE A 185 -10.43 18.24 -9.57
C PHE A 185 -10.36 19.76 -9.31
N MET A 186 -9.20 20.25 -8.86
CA MET A 186 -9.01 21.68 -8.61
C MET A 186 -9.15 22.53 -9.87
N LYS A 187 -8.68 22.08 -11.02
CA LYS A 187 -8.85 22.76 -12.32
C LYS A 187 -10.33 23.06 -12.62
N TYR A 188 -11.22 22.13 -12.30
CA TYR A 188 -12.65 22.34 -12.51
C TYR A 188 -13.28 23.24 -11.44
N GLY A 189 -12.88 23.10 -10.18
CA GLY A 189 -13.41 23.91 -9.09
C GLY A 189 -12.91 25.34 -9.07
N LEU A 190 -11.68 25.59 -9.52
CA LEU A 190 -11.04 26.92 -9.54
C LEU A 190 -11.18 27.67 -10.87
N ARG A 191 -12.15 27.32 -11.71
CA ARG A 191 -12.35 27.98 -13.00
C ARG A 191 -12.48 29.50 -12.86
N GLY A 192 -11.59 30.23 -13.54
CA GLY A 192 -11.56 31.70 -13.54
C GLY A 192 -10.88 32.33 -12.32
N LYS A 193 -10.39 31.52 -11.37
CA LYS A 193 -9.52 31.97 -10.27
C LYS A 193 -8.06 31.75 -10.65
N GLN A 194 -7.16 32.64 -10.21
CA GLN A 194 -5.70 32.52 -10.39
C GLN A 194 -4.96 32.85 -9.09
N GLY A 195 -5.54 32.40 -7.97
CA GLY A 195 -4.96 32.64 -6.66
C GLY A 195 -3.90 31.60 -6.29
N LYS A 196 -3.51 31.66 -5.03
CA LYS A 196 -2.53 30.76 -4.44
C LYS A 196 -3.14 29.44 -4.03
N ILE A 197 -2.37 28.39 -4.17
CA ILE A 197 -2.71 27.05 -3.68
C ILE A 197 -1.65 26.63 -2.67
N LEU A 198 -2.09 26.26 -1.46
CA LEU A 198 -1.22 25.67 -0.45
C LEU A 198 -1.10 24.16 -0.69
N VAL A 199 0.12 23.65 -0.67
CA VAL A 199 0.39 22.21 -0.79
C VAL A 199 1.10 21.72 0.47
N PHE A 200 0.39 20.93 1.28
CA PHE A 200 0.95 20.32 2.50
C PHE A 200 1.63 19.00 2.15
N CYS A 201 2.94 19.04 1.91
CA CYS A 201 3.71 17.92 1.37
C CYS A 201 4.37 17.03 2.44
N GLY A 202 4.26 17.37 3.73
CA GLY A 202 4.91 16.59 4.79
C GLY A 202 6.42 16.80 4.84
N ASN A 203 7.19 15.72 4.99
CA ASN A 203 8.66 15.77 5.08
C ASN A 203 9.29 15.35 3.75
N ASN A 204 10.30 16.08 3.29
CA ASN A 204 11.04 15.81 2.06
C ASN A 204 11.81 14.49 2.05
N SER A 205 12.04 13.87 3.22
CA SER A 205 12.63 12.52 3.30
C SER A 205 11.69 11.40 2.86
N ILE A 206 10.39 11.67 2.71
CA ILE A 206 9.40 10.67 2.28
C ILE A 206 9.12 10.85 0.78
N TYR A 207 9.60 9.90 -0.02
CA TYR A 207 9.52 9.96 -1.49
C TYR A 207 8.10 10.09 -2.02
N SER A 208 7.15 9.35 -1.47
CA SER A 208 5.75 9.37 -1.89
C SER A 208 5.15 10.77 -1.85
N ASN A 209 5.34 11.47 -0.74
CA ASN A 209 4.79 12.82 -0.54
C ASN A 209 5.31 13.83 -1.58
N ASN A 210 6.60 13.73 -1.93
CA ASN A 210 7.20 14.59 -2.95
C ASN A 210 6.63 14.31 -4.34
N ILE A 211 6.44 13.02 -4.69
CA ILE A 211 5.87 12.64 -5.98
C ILE A 211 4.44 13.17 -6.14
N TYR A 212 3.65 13.17 -5.07
CA TYR A 212 2.31 13.77 -5.07
C TYR A 212 2.37 15.28 -5.35
N ALA A 213 3.15 15.97 -4.53
CA ALA A 213 3.28 17.42 -4.61
C ALA A 213 3.82 17.86 -5.98
N ASP A 214 4.87 17.20 -6.48
CA ASP A 214 5.49 17.51 -7.78
C ASP A 214 4.53 17.31 -8.95
N ALA A 215 3.78 16.21 -8.94
CA ALA A 215 2.80 15.92 -9.99
C ALA A 215 1.66 16.92 -9.99
N PHE A 216 1.13 17.27 -8.82
CA PHE A 216 0.10 18.28 -8.65
C PHE A 216 0.59 19.67 -9.12
N GLU A 217 1.73 20.09 -8.59
CA GLU A 217 2.33 21.40 -8.88
C GLU A 217 2.63 21.57 -10.36
N THR A 218 3.13 20.52 -11.01
CA THR A 218 3.40 20.53 -12.46
C THR A 218 2.13 20.87 -13.26
N GLU A 219 0.99 20.31 -12.91
CA GLU A 219 -0.27 20.56 -13.63
C GLU A 219 -0.85 21.94 -13.28
N MET A 220 -0.84 22.36 -12.02
CA MET A 220 -1.43 23.61 -11.58
C MET A 220 -0.62 24.83 -12.04
N LYS A 221 0.71 24.74 -12.09
CA LYS A 221 1.57 25.82 -12.65
C LYS A 221 1.31 26.08 -14.15
N LYS A 222 0.99 25.04 -14.93
CA LYS A 222 0.59 25.20 -16.33
C LYS A 222 -0.68 26.04 -16.50
N LEU A 223 -1.51 26.06 -15.47
CA LEU A 223 -2.76 26.83 -15.42
C LEU A 223 -2.58 28.23 -14.84
N GLY A 224 -1.36 28.61 -14.44
CA GLY A 224 -1.02 29.94 -13.95
C GLY A 224 -1.20 30.13 -12.43
N HIS A 225 -1.45 29.05 -11.65
CA HIS A 225 -1.58 29.15 -10.20
C HIS A 225 -0.22 29.28 -9.51
N GLU A 226 -0.16 30.12 -8.48
CA GLU A 226 0.97 30.19 -7.55
C GLU A 226 0.87 29.04 -6.54
N ILE A 227 1.95 28.26 -6.38
CA ILE A 227 2.01 27.12 -5.46
C ILE A 227 2.92 27.43 -4.29
N CYS A 228 2.38 27.33 -3.08
CA CYS A 228 3.10 27.51 -1.83
C CYS A 228 3.18 26.18 -1.07
N ARG A 229 4.38 25.58 -1.00
CA ARG A 229 4.59 24.34 -0.22
C ARG A 229 4.70 24.63 1.26
N VAL A 230 4.00 23.82 2.06
CA VAL A 230 4.06 23.82 3.52
C VAL A 230 4.60 22.45 3.96
N GLU A 231 5.81 22.45 4.48
CA GLU A 231 6.49 21.26 4.99
C GLU A 231 6.22 21.05 6.48
N GLY A 232 6.17 19.79 6.93
CA GLY A 232 5.99 19.37 8.31
C GLY A 232 4.84 18.40 8.50
N PHE A 233 4.78 17.83 9.70
CA PHE A 233 3.73 16.91 10.10
C PHE A 233 3.03 17.37 11.36
N GLY A 234 1.71 17.09 11.36
CA GLY A 234 0.88 17.34 12.51
C GLY A 234 0.59 18.81 12.77
N ARG A 235 -0.47 19.01 13.56
CA ARG A 235 -1.03 20.35 13.77
C ARG A 235 -0.06 21.34 14.40
N SER A 236 0.75 20.89 15.37
CA SER A 236 1.69 21.76 16.08
C SER A 236 2.76 22.36 15.17
N GLU A 237 3.27 21.56 14.22
CA GLU A 237 4.34 21.99 13.32
C GLU A 237 3.81 22.86 12.16
N ILE A 238 2.67 22.46 11.57
CA ILE A 238 2.17 23.12 10.37
C ILE A 238 1.30 24.35 10.66
N SER A 239 0.75 24.50 11.86
CA SER A 239 -0.23 25.56 12.18
C SER A 239 0.34 26.95 12.02
N GLU A 240 1.57 27.20 12.48
CA GLU A 240 2.22 28.49 12.32
C GLU A 240 2.56 28.77 10.85
N LYS A 241 3.11 27.77 10.16
CA LYS A 241 3.48 27.89 8.74
C LYS A 241 2.23 28.16 7.87
N ALA A 242 1.16 27.38 8.07
CA ALA A 242 -0.10 27.58 7.39
C ALA A 242 -0.75 28.93 7.72
N GLY A 243 -0.67 29.35 8.98
CA GLY A 243 -1.22 30.61 9.45
C GLY A 243 -0.72 31.82 8.67
N ARG A 244 0.58 31.87 8.38
CA ARG A 244 1.19 32.97 7.62
C ARG A 244 0.57 33.15 6.24
N TYR A 245 0.18 32.08 5.57
CA TYR A 245 -0.49 32.14 4.28
C TYR A 245 -1.98 32.43 4.41
N LEU A 246 -2.66 31.74 5.35
CA LEU A 246 -4.11 31.89 5.54
C LEU A 246 -4.49 33.30 6.03
N ASP A 247 -3.62 33.97 6.80
CA ASP A 247 -3.83 35.33 7.28
C ASP A 247 -3.75 36.38 6.15
N GLN A 248 -3.13 36.03 5.00
CA GLN A 248 -3.08 36.89 3.82
C GLN A 248 -4.39 36.91 3.02
N GLY A 249 -5.23 35.89 3.15
CA GLY A 249 -6.59 35.85 2.60
C GLY A 249 -6.71 35.64 1.09
N ASP A 250 -5.63 35.33 0.39
CA ASP A 250 -5.60 35.15 -1.08
C ASP A 250 -5.40 33.68 -1.51
N ILE A 251 -5.90 32.74 -0.70
CA ILE A 251 -5.80 31.31 -0.96
C ILE A 251 -7.10 30.83 -1.63
N ASP A 252 -6.97 30.26 -2.83
CA ASP A 252 -8.08 29.65 -3.57
C ASP A 252 -8.20 28.14 -3.37
N GLY A 253 -7.08 27.44 -3.04
CA GLY A 253 -7.07 26.02 -2.88
C GLY A 253 -6.06 25.48 -1.87
N VAL A 254 -6.33 24.28 -1.37
CA VAL A 254 -5.47 23.53 -0.44
C VAL A 254 -5.40 22.10 -0.90
N PHE A 255 -4.18 21.60 -1.17
CA PHE A 255 -3.92 20.18 -1.43
C PHE A 255 -3.05 19.58 -0.33
N ILE A 256 -3.42 18.41 0.16
CA ILE A 256 -2.77 17.75 1.29
C ILE A 256 -2.30 16.37 0.86
N CYS A 257 -0.99 16.13 0.82
CA CYS A 257 -0.37 14.96 0.20
C CYS A 257 -0.29 13.72 1.09
N ASN A 258 -0.81 13.76 2.31
CA ASN A 258 -0.73 12.60 3.22
C ASN A 258 -1.86 12.59 4.25
N ALA A 259 -2.18 11.39 4.77
CA ALA A 259 -3.24 11.16 5.75
C ALA A 259 -3.07 11.99 7.02
N ARG A 260 -1.84 12.04 7.57
CA ARG A 260 -1.54 12.73 8.83
C ARG A 260 -1.93 14.20 8.79
N ASN A 261 -1.57 14.86 7.71
CA ASN A 261 -1.87 16.29 7.57
C ASN A 261 -3.32 16.56 7.19
N THR A 262 -4.03 15.61 6.53
CA THR A 262 -5.43 15.84 6.12
C THR A 262 -6.31 16.24 7.31
N TYR A 263 -6.24 15.47 8.41
CA TYR A 263 -7.00 15.82 9.61
C TYR A 263 -6.53 17.15 10.22
N SER A 264 -5.23 17.32 10.37
CA SER A 264 -4.64 18.49 11.02
C SER A 264 -4.93 19.79 10.28
N VAL A 265 -4.84 19.76 8.94
CA VAL A 265 -5.16 20.92 8.09
C VAL A 265 -6.66 21.25 8.14
N CYS A 266 -7.52 20.25 8.00
CA CYS A 266 -8.97 20.47 8.15
C CYS A 266 -9.33 21.10 9.50
N ARG A 267 -8.66 20.69 10.58
CA ARG A 267 -8.81 21.32 11.91
C ARG A 267 -8.35 22.78 11.94
N ILE A 268 -7.22 23.07 11.31
CA ILE A 268 -6.70 24.45 11.22
C ILE A 268 -7.68 25.36 10.45
N LEU A 269 -8.21 24.86 9.33
CA LEU A 269 -9.18 25.61 8.51
C LEU A 269 -10.49 25.84 9.28
N GLU A 270 -10.98 24.82 10.02
CA GLU A 270 -12.16 24.90 10.86
C GLU A 270 -12.00 25.95 11.99
N ASP A 271 -10.89 25.89 12.73
CA ASP A 271 -10.64 26.79 13.85
C ASP A 271 -10.45 28.25 13.43
N ARG A 272 -9.95 28.46 12.21
CA ARG A 272 -9.77 29.79 11.62
C ARG A 272 -11.04 30.31 10.93
N ASN A 273 -12.08 29.51 10.87
CA ASN A 273 -13.31 29.82 10.15
C ASN A 273 -13.01 30.29 8.71
N THR A 274 -12.06 29.57 8.06
CA THR A 274 -11.58 29.89 6.70
C THR A 274 -12.76 29.89 5.74
N ASP A 275 -12.69 30.78 4.72
CA ASP A 275 -13.73 30.94 3.72
C ASP A 275 -14.06 29.60 3.06
N LYS A 276 -15.35 29.30 2.95
CA LYS A 276 -15.84 28.06 2.30
C LYS A 276 -15.59 28.03 0.78
N ASP A 277 -15.16 29.15 0.20
CA ASP A 277 -14.78 29.23 -1.20
C ASP A 277 -13.36 28.71 -1.49
N VAL A 278 -12.60 28.34 -0.45
CA VAL A 278 -11.30 27.66 -0.57
C VAL A 278 -11.53 26.17 -0.85
N LEU A 279 -11.07 25.69 -2.01
CA LEU A 279 -11.23 24.29 -2.43
C LEU A 279 -10.20 23.39 -1.74
N VAL A 280 -10.63 22.41 -0.98
CA VAL A 280 -9.76 21.55 -0.16
C VAL A 280 -9.77 20.11 -0.64
N VAL A 281 -8.61 19.59 -1.04
CA VAL A 281 -8.41 18.19 -1.40
C VAL A 281 -7.43 17.53 -0.43
N GLY A 282 -7.91 16.50 0.28
CA GLY A 282 -7.11 15.68 1.18
C GLY A 282 -6.59 14.41 0.52
N THR A 283 -5.83 13.65 1.30
CA THR A 283 -5.35 12.31 0.93
C THR A 283 -5.71 11.34 2.04
N ASP A 284 -6.12 10.15 1.62
CA ASP A 284 -6.61 9.04 2.42
C ASP A 284 -7.97 9.26 3.07
N LEU A 285 -8.73 8.17 3.15
CA LEU A 285 -10.06 8.17 3.74
C LEU A 285 -10.03 7.43 5.07
N TYR A 286 -10.57 8.08 6.11
CA TYR A 286 -10.83 7.48 7.42
C TYR A 286 -12.03 8.16 8.09
N GLN A 287 -12.60 7.52 9.10
CA GLN A 287 -13.90 7.87 9.65
C GLN A 287 -13.98 9.33 10.14
N GLU A 288 -12.90 9.83 10.75
CA GLU A 288 -12.85 11.19 11.31
C GLU A 288 -12.99 12.30 10.27
N LEU A 289 -12.79 12.02 8.98
CA LEU A 289 -12.95 12.99 7.90
C LEU A 289 -14.42 13.26 7.57
N GLY A 290 -15.34 12.37 7.91
CA GLY A 290 -16.77 12.51 7.59
C GLY A 290 -17.34 13.86 8.01
N ARG A 291 -17.00 14.34 9.21
CA ARG A 291 -17.45 15.65 9.71
C ARG A 291 -17.00 16.81 8.83
N PHE A 292 -15.81 16.75 8.22
CA PHE A 292 -15.30 17.83 7.38
C PHE A 292 -15.94 17.85 6.01
N PHE A 293 -16.36 16.70 5.48
CA PHE A 293 -17.24 16.62 4.32
C PHE A 293 -18.62 17.21 4.63
N GLU A 294 -19.18 16.88 5.80
CA GLU A 294 -20.54 17.35 6.17
C GLU A 294 -20.61 18.85 6.38
N ASN A 295 -19.60 19.46 7.00
CA ASN A 295 -19.57 20.90 7.25
C ASN A 295 -18.95 21.73 6.10
N GLY A 296 -18.50 21.06 5.01
CA GLY A 296 -18.02 21.72 3.79
C GLY A 296 -16.61 22.30 3.89
N ILE A 297 -15.77 21.77 4.79
CA ILE A 297 -14.33 22.12 4.87
C ILE A 297 -13.51 21.27 3.91
N LEU A 298 -13.90 20.02 3.69
CA LEU A 298 -13.23 19.09 2.81
C LEU A 298 -14.11 18.77 1.61
N ASP A 299 -13.62 19.05 0.40
CA ASP A 299 -14.37 18.85 -0.82
C ASP A 299 -14.13 17.45 -1.42
N ALA A 300 -12.90 16.98 -1.35
CA ALA A 300 -12.52 15.67 -1.89
C ALA A 300 -11.35 15.05 -1.13
N VAL A 301 -11.21 13.72 -1.23
CA VAL A 301 -10.01 12.99 -0.83
C VAL A 301 -9.56 12.04 -1.92
N ILE A 302 -8.24 11.85 -2.03
CA ILE A 302 -7.64 10.80 -2.84
C ILE A 302 -7.49 9.56 -1.96
N CYS A 303 -8.22 8.50 -2.28
CA CYS A 303 -8.14 7.24 -1.56
C CYS A 303 -7.13 6.30 -2.22
N GLN A 304 -6.24 5.71 -1.42
CA GLN A 304 -5.16 4.82 -1.85
C GLN A 304 -5.44 3.34 -1.55
N TYR A 305 -6.60 3.00 -1.03
CA TYR A 305 -6.99 1.62 -0.70
C TYR A 305 -6.04 0.94 0.29
N GLN A 306 -5.81 1.56 1.45
CA GLN A 306 -4.87 1.08 2.47
C GLN A 306 -5.18 -0.35 2.96
N TRP A 307 -6.46 -0.66 3.12
CA TRP A 307 -6.91 -2.00 3.50
C TRP A 307 -6.51 -3.04 2.46
N GLU A 308 -6.81 -2.77 1.20
CA GLU A 308 -6.49 -3.65 0.07
C GLU A 308 -4.97 -3.83 -0.09
N GLN A 309 -4.17 -2.82 0.20
CA GLN A 309 -2.71 -2.95 0.21
C GLN A 309 -2.26 -4.01 1.23
N GLY A 310 -2.88 -4.02 2.41
CA GLY A 310 -2.62 -5.03 3.44
C GLY A 310 -3.04 -6.44 3.01
N GLU A 311 -4.22 -6.59 2.40
CA GLU A 311 -4.70 -7.88 1.90
C GLU A 311 -3.77 -8.44 0.78
N VAL A 312 -3.42 -7.60 -0.19
CA VAL A 312 -2.53 -7.97 -1.31
C VAL A 312 -1.14 -8.37 -0.81
N ALA A 313 -0.62 -7.70 0.23
CA ALA A 313 0.68 -8.06 0.79
C ALA A 313 0.70 -9.51 1.34
N VAL A 314 -0.36 -9.91 2.02
CA VAL A 314 -0.49 -11.28 2.54
C VAL A 314 -0.69 -12.28 1.41
N GLN A 315 -1.45 -11.94 0.35
CA GLN A 315 -1.66 -12.80 -0.81
C GLN A 315 -0.34 -13.06 -1.57
N LYS A 316 0.48 -12.02 -1.81
CA LYS A 316 1.81 -12.18 -2.42
C LYS A 316 2.72 -13.06 -1.57
N MET A 317 2.69 -12.89 -0.25
CA MET A 317 3.44 -13.73 0.67
C MET A 317 2.97 -15.19 0.64
N GLN A 318 1.66 -15.43 0.58
CA GLN A 318 1.09 -16.78 0.42
C GLN A 318 1.57 -17.44 -0.88
N ASP A 319 1.52 -16.72 -1.99
CA ASP A 319 1.93 -17.26 -3.30
C ASP A 319 3.41 -17.64 -3.29
N TYR A 320 4.26 -16.81 -2.68
CA TYR A 320 5.66 -17.13 -2.51
C TYR A 320 5.86 -18.37 -1.63
N LEU A 321 5.33 -18.39 -0.42
CA LEU A 321 5.56 -19.47 0.55
C LEU A 321 4.90 -20.78 0.13
N SER A 322 3.75 -20.71 -0.54
CA SER A 322 2.99 -21.88 -0.95
C SER A 322 3.43 -22.45 -2.30
N ARG A 323 3.76 -21.59 -3.24
CA ARG A 323 3.97 -21.95 -4.65
C ARG A 323 5.37 -21.62 -5.15
N GLY A 324 6.16 -20.85 -4.39
CA GLY A 324 7.46 -20.32 -4.82
C GLY A 324 7.32 -19.28 -5.93
N ILE A 325 6.12 -18.72 -6.10
CA ILE A 325 5.89 -17.67 -7.09
C ILE A 325 6.49 -16.39 -6.53
N ARG A 326 7.48 -15.88 -7.23
CA ARG A 326 8.03 -14.54 -7.04
C ARG A 326 7.41 -13.66 -8.10
N ASP A 327 6.37 -12.96 -7.73
CA ASP A 327 5.80 -11.97 -8.62
C ASP A 327 6.76 -10.78 -8.65
N GLN A 328 7.51 -10.67 -9.74
CA GLN A 328 8.47 -9.58 -9.94
C GLN A 328 7.80 -8.29 -10.42
N GLU A 329 6.54 -8.38 -10.85
CA GLU A 329 5.78 -7.21 -11.22
C GLU A 329 5.24 -6.54 -9.96
N ASP A 330 5.52 -5.25 -9.85
CA ASP A 330 4.92 -4.44 -8.78
C ASP A 330 3.41 -4.38 -8.96
N GLU A 331 2.68 -4.62 -7.89
CA GLU A 331 1.24 -4.37 -7.88
C GLU A 331 1.00 -2.86 -7.81
N VAL A 332 0.38 -2.30 -8.84
CA VAL A 332 0.10 -0.87 -8.92
C VAL A 332 -1.36 -0.59 -8.65
N ILE A 333 -1.66 -0.11 -7.45
CA ILE A 333 -3.02 0.29 -7.06
C ILE A 333 -3.32 1.68 -7.65
N SER A 334 -4.41 1.77 -8.41
CA SER A 334 -4.90 3.03 -8.95
C SER A 334 -5.72 3.77 -7.90
N PRO A 335 -5.39 5.03 -7.58
CA PRO A 335 -6.16 5.81 -6.63
C PRO A 335 -7.53 6.21 -7.19
N VAL A 336 -8.45 6.54 -6.29
CA VAL A 336 -9.76 7.12 -6.64
C VAL A 336 -9.98 8.44 -5.93
N LEU A 337 -10.75 9.32 -6.57
CA LEU A 337 -11.24 10.55 -5.98
C LEU A 337 -12.59 10.30 -5.30
N LEU A 338 -12.70 10.64 -4.04
CA LEU A 338 -13.93 10.52 -3.26
C LEU A 338 -14.44 11.90 -2.88
N LEU A 339 -15.74 12.06 -3.01
CA LEU A 339 -16.48 13.29 -2.72
C LEU A 339 -17.47 13.03 -1.58
N LYS A 340 -18.09 14.10 -1.06
CA LYS A 340 -19.15 13.99 -0.06
C LYS A 340 -20.24 12.97 -0.43
N SER A 341 -20.56 12.83 -1.72
CA SER A 341 -21.64 11.96 -2.18
C SER A 341 -21.31 10.47 -2.13
N ASN A 342 -20.02 10.09 -2.12
CA ASN A 342 -19.62 8.68 -2.23
C ASN A 342 -18.61 8.20 -1.17
N TYR A 343 -17.99 9.09 -0.38
CA TYR A 343 -16.95 8.69 0.58
C TYR A 343 -17.42 7.61 1.55
N ALA A 344 -18.68 7.69 2.00
CA ALA A 344 -19.22 6.73 2.98
C ALA A 344 -19.26 5.29 2.45
N CYS A 345 -19.38 5.10 1.13
CA CYS A 345 -19.35 3.76 0.52
C CYS A 345 -17.97 3.09 0.60
N PHE A 346 -16.92 3.86 0.85
CA PHE A 346 -15.53 3.38 0.91
C PHE A 346 -15.01 3.25 2.35
N LEU A 347 -15.74 3.75 3.34
CA LEU A 347 -15.40 3.50 4.74
C LEU A 347 -15.61 2.01 5.03
N LYS A 348 -14.59 1.36 5.58
CA LYS A 348 -14.69 -0.03 6.01
C LYS A 348 -15.34 -0.07 7.39
N GLU A 349 -16.31 -0.95 7.58
CA GLU A 349 -16.93 -1.20 8.88
C GLU A 349 -15.87 -1.68 9.90
N GLU A 350 -16.02 -1.26 11.16
CA GLU A 350 -15.09 -1.61 12.25
C GLU A 350 -15.12 -3.10 12.64
#